data_2e3bb2557e3f058c32e83ccde4a6d66d
#
_entry.id   2e3bb2557e3f058c32e83ccde4a6d66d
#
_cell.length_a   1.000
_cell.length_b   1.000
_cell.length_c   1.000
_cell.angle_alpha   90.00
_cell.angle_beta   90.00
_cell.angle_gamma   90.00
#
_symmetry.space_group_name_H-M   'P 1'
#
loop_
_entity.id
_entity.type
_entity.pdbx_description
1 polymer ?
#
loop_
_entity_poly.entity_id
_entity_poly.type
_entity_poly.pdbx_seq_one_letter_code
_entity_poly.pdbx_strand_id
1 'polypeptide(L)'
;MSVDAAAAMPGTRNATLADMVTILRSQRARRLDVVAPATAVHAHDGNLVIDSTVSRLGADGVTSAAGTYRPTVVADEGIADKLGINLAYLRRLRASRSDLWDANVNGWLHGDQLAGYPADERRFLVRLFQAERDGLGVARAFLSDSYKVIDNLDALMATLEGIRQAGTDVEFDGLDLTERRLYARVVAPSVRALAPALLAGYRSPFGGRAYVPGGRWTPGQARAAAAREGRGYEPGTEPVLFAGFVISNSEVGDGAWSITPRIVAEVCGNGLQITADVTRAIHLGSRQEQGIVRYSADTMDKELALITARARDAVATFLSTGHLIGKVTEMERKAGVPVSHPDDTVRQVAKAAKFSDEMADQILGHFIRGGQLTAGGVMQAVTSVAQTLDDADAAHEMEAQALRVLDLAAA
;
A
#
# COMPACT_ATOMS: atom_id res chain seq x y z
N MET A 1 6.19 5.50 31.95
CA MET A 1 6.44 4.26 31.16
C MET A 1 5.44 4.25 30.02
N SER A 2 5.91 4.54 28.82
CA SER A 2 5.12 4.46 27.59
C SER A 2 4.76 2.98 27.41
N VAL A 3 3.48 2.64 27.52
CA VAL A 3 3.00 1.35 27.04
C VAL A 3 3.01 1.48 25.52
N ASP A 4 4.06 0.95 24.91
CA ASP A 4 4.06 0.68 23.48
C ASP A 4 2.77 -0.09 23.17
N ALA A 5 1.87 0.56 22.47
CA ALA A 5 0.74 -0.13 21.87
C ALA A 5 1.35 -1.02 20.78
N ALA A 6 1.74 -2.24 21.15
CA ALA A 6 2.16 -3.24 20.20
C ALA A 6 1.12 -3.25 19.07
N ALA A 7 1.59 -3.03 17.85
CA ALA A 7 0.73 -3.00 16.68
C ALA A 7 -0.17 -4.23 16.72
N ALA A 8 -1.48 -4.05 16.58
CA ALA A 8 -2.43 -5.15 16.67
C ALA A 8 -2.19 -6.18 15.54
N MET A 9 -1.45 -5.76 14.53
CA MET A 9 -0.98 -6.60 13.41
C MET A 9 0.44 -6.17 13.04
N PRO A 10 1.43 -7.08 13.12
CA PRO A 10 2.78 -6.75 12.67
C PRO A 10 2.79 -6.51 11.15
N GLY A 11 3.33 -5.39 10.74
CA GLY A 11 3.61 -5.12 9.33
C GLY A 11 4.72 -6.03 8.81
N THR A 12 4.71 -6.29 7.52
CA THR A 12 5.73 -7.10 6.84
C THR A 12 6.31 -6.30 5.68
N ARG A 13 7.64 -6.23 5.59
CA ARG A 13 8.37 -5.57 4.50
C ARG A 13 9.19 -6.57 3.70
N ASN A 14 9.18 -6.40 2.37
CA ASN A 14 10.02 -7.19 1.44
C ASN A 14 9.86 -8.72 1.58
N ALA A 15 8.65 -9.18 1.92
CA ALA A 15 8.35 -10.61 1.99
C ALA A 15 8.45 -11.25 0.60
N THR A 16 8.74 -12.55 0.58
CA THR A 16 8.59 -13.34 -0.65
C THR A 16 7.10 -13.59 -0.94
N LEU A 17 6.78 -13.94 -2.18
CA LEU A 17 5.41 -14.32 -2.55
C LEU A 17 4.89 -15.51 -1.71
N ALA A 18 5.74 -16.49 -1.44
CA ALA A 18 5.37 -17.66 -0.64
C ALA A 18 5.06 -17.31 0.83
N ASP A 19 5.90 -16.46 1.45
CA ASP A 19 5.67 -15.98 2.80
C ASP A 19 4.39 -15.16 2.89
N MET A 20 4.18 -14.24 1.92
CA MET A 20 2.98 -13.42 1.88
C MET A 20 1.71 -14.26 1.74
N VAL A 21 1.69 -15.24 0.84
CA VAL A 21 0.54 -16.16 0.70
C VAL A 21 0.27 -16.92 2.01
N THR A 22 1.31 -17.33 2.73
CA THR A 22 1.18 -18.00 4.03
C THR A 22 0.55 -17.07 5.08
N ILE A 23 1.01 -15.81 5.17
CA ILE A 23 0.45 -14.79 6.06
C ILE A 23 -1.02 -14.54 5.73
N LEU A 24 -1.34 -14.30 4.46
CA LEU A 24 -2.70 -13.99 4.03
C LEU A 24 -3.67 -15.16 4.23
N ARG A 25 -3.22 -16.41 4.07
CA ARG A 25 -4.02 -17.61 4.41
C ARG A 25 -4.31 -17.70 5.91
N SER A 26 -3.33 -17.42 6.75
CA SER A 26 -3.51 -17.36 8.20
C SER A 26 -4.51 -16.27 8.61
N GLN A 27 -4.40 -15.08 8.03
CA GLN A 27 -5.37 -13.99 8.25
C GLN A 27 -6.77 -14.38 7.80
N ARG A 28 -6.91 -15.02 6.63
CA ARG A 28 -8.19 -15.50 6.10
C ARG A 28 -8.87 -16.53 7.03
N ALA A 29 -8.11 -17.42 7.65
CA ALA A 29 -8.63 -18.41 8.57
C ALA A 29 -9.24 -17.79 9.85
N ARG A 30 -8.72 -16.63 10.27
CA ARG A 30 -9.19 -15.89 11.47
C ARG A 30 -10.22 -14.82 11.16
N ARG A 31 -10.44 -14.51 9.89
CA ARG A 31 -11.30 -13.41 9.46
C ARG A 31 -12.75 -13.64 9.83
N LEU A 32 -13.36 -12.63 10.39
CA LEU A 32 -14.78 -12.54 10.69
C LEU A 32 -15.27 -11.13 10.33
N ASP A 33 -16.14 -11.01 9.34
CA ASP A 33 -16.74 -9.74 8.95
C ASP A 33 -18.21 -9.75 9.34
N VAL A 34 -18.67 -8.69 10.01
CA VAL A 34 -20.05 -8.60 10.48
C VAL A 34 -20.66 -7.25 10.15
N VAL A 35 -21.92 -7.25 9.74
CA VAL A 35 -22.76 -6.05 9.67
C VAL A 35 -23.61 -6.01 10.94
N ALA A 36 -23.30 -5.08 11.83
CA ALA A 36 -23.96 -4.91 13.11
C ALA A 36 -24.72 -3.58 13.15
N PRO A 37 -25.94 -3.53 13.72
CA PRO A 37 -26.57 -2.25 14.05
C PRO A 37 -25.74 -1.54 15.13
N ALA A 38 -25.76 -0.22 15.13
CA ALA A 38 -25.02 0.59 16.10
C ALA A 38 -25.28 0.13 17.55
N THR A 39 -26.54 -0.24 17.84
CA THR A 39 -26.98 -0.68 19.17
C THR A 39 -26.42 -2.03 19.61
N ALA A 40 -25.84 -2.82 18.73
CA ALA A 40 -25.18 -4.10 19.04
C ALA A 40 -23.65 -3.97 19.12
N VAL A 41 -23.11 -2.77 18.98
CA VAL A 41 -21.69 -2.47 19.12
C VAL A 41 -21.50 -1.60 20.34
N HIS A 42 -20.65 -2.03 21.27
CA HIS A 42 -20.37 -1.32 22.51
C HIS A 42 -18.89 -1.00 22.63
N ALA A 43 -18.57 0.06 23.34
CA ALA A 43 -17.23 0.37 23.79
C ALA A 43 -17.08 -0.03 25.27
N HIS A 44 -16.04 -0.79 25.59
CA HIS A 44 -15.72 -1.20 26.95
C HIS A 44 -14.23 -1.36 27.15
N ASP A 45 -13.68 -0.63 28.11
CA ASP A 45 -12.26 -0.59 28.46
C ASP A 45 -11.34 -0.37 27.25
N GLY A 46 -11.74 0.59 26.38
CA GLY A 46 -10.97 0.95 25.19
C GLY A 46 -11.03 -0.09 24.04
N ASN A 47 -11.93 -1.07 24.14
CA ASN A 47 -12.16 -2.09 23.12
C ASN A 47 -13.59 -2.01 22.57
N LEU A 48 -13.79 -2.56 21.37
CA LEU A 48 -15.12 -2.81 20.82
C LEU A 48 -15.64 -4.16 21.31
N VAL A 49 -16.85 -4.18 21.78
CA VAL A 49 -17.61 -5.38 22.14
C VAL A 49 -18.74 -5.52 21.13
N ILE A 50 -18.82 -6.66 20.50
CA ILE A 50 -19.96 -7.06 19.67
C ILE A 50 -20.81 -8.01 20.50
N ASP A 51 -22.07 -7.64 20.72
CA ASP A 51 -23.00 -8.46 21.49
C ASP A 51 -23.50 -9.67 20.68
N SER A 52 -24.76 -9.99 20.73
CA SER A 52 -25.35 -11.01 19.89
C SER A 52 -25.65 -10.43 18.51
N THR A 53 -24.94 -10.90 17.50
CA THR A 53 -25.30 -10.66 16.11
C THR A 53 -25.98 -11.89 15.54
N VAL A 54 -26.58 -11.76 14.36
CA VAL A 54 -27.17 -12.90 13.67
C VAL A 54 -26.11 -13.99 13.50
N SER A 55 -26.24 -15.05 14.23
CA SER A 55 -25.40 -16.24 14.07
C SER A 55 -25.71 -16.91 12.75
N ARG A 56 -24.70 -17.48 12.13
CA ARG A 56 -24.81 -18.15 10.86
C ARG A 56 -24.50 -19.63 10.98
N LEU A 57 -25.34 -20.46 10.38
CA LEU A 57 -25.06 -21.89 10.20
C LEU A 57 -24.27 -22.07 8.89
N GLY A 58 -23.04 -22.56 8.97
CA GLY A 58 -22.20 -22.93 7.83
C GLY A 58 -21.88 -24.42 7.84
N ALA A 59 -21.07 -24.86 6.90
CA ALA A 59 -20.57 -26.23 6.86
C ALA A 59 -19.77 -26.60 8.12
N ASP A 60 -19.12 -25.59 8.71
CA ASP A 60 -18.26 -25.73 9.90
C ASP A 60 -18.99 -25.45 11.24
N GLY A 61 -20.32 -25.33 11.21
CA GLY A 61 -21.14 -25.07 12.39
C GLY A 61 -21.68 -23.66 12.51
N VAL A 62 -22.03 -23.22 13.72
CA VAL A 62 -22.55 -21.88 14.00
C VAL A 62 -21.38 -20.94 14.30
N THR A 63 -21.28 -19.84 13.55
CA THR A 63 -20.29 -18.79 13.78
C THR A 63 -20.98 -17.56 14.37
N SER A 64 -20.43 -17.02 15.46
CA SER A 64 -20.88 -15.78 16.10
C SER A 64 -19.77 -14.75 16.10
N ALA A 65 -20.13 -13.48 15.89
CA ALA A 65 -19.21 -12.35 16.03
C ALA A 65 -19.19 -11.78 17.46
N ALA A 66 -19.97 -12.33 18.37
CA ALA A 66 -19.96 -11.89 19.77
C ALA A 66 -18.57 -12.04 20.39
N GLY A 67 -18.10 -10.98 21.05
CA GLY A 67 -16.78 -10.97 21.67
C GLY A 67 -16.21 -9.57 21.84
N THR A 68 -14.98 -9.53 22.38
CA THR A 68 -14.24 -8.27 22.62
C THR A 68 -13.06 -8.18 21.64
N TYR A 69 -12.92 -7.01 21.01
CA TYR A 69 -11.98 -6.77 19.93
C TYR A 69 -11.19 -5.50 20.17
N ARG A 70 -9.87 -5.58 20.11
CA ARG A 70 -8.98 -4.42 20.18
C ARG A 70 -9.00 -3.69 18.84
N PRO A 71 -9.34 -2.39 18.80
CA PRO A 71 -9.26 -1.61 17.57
C PRO A 71 -7.82 -1.41 17.09
N THR A 72 -7.60 -1.58 15.78
CA THR A 72 -6.38 -1.12 15.11
C THR A 72 -6.41 0.39 14.94
N VAL A 73 -5.28 0.97 14.46
CA VAL A 73 -5.21 2.38 14.08
C VAL A 73 -6.26 2.73 13.01
N VAL A 74 -6.50 1.81 12.07
CA VAL A 74 -7.49 1.98 11.00
C VAL A 74 -8.92 1.89 11.53
N ALA A 75 -9.17 1.00 12.48
CA ALA A 75 -10.48 0.93 13.12
C ALA A 75 -10.81 2.21 13.92
N ASP A 76 -9.81 2.79 14.63
CA ASP A 76 -9.98 4.09 15.28
C ASP A 76 -10.35 5.21 14.30
N GLU A 77 -9.72 5.23 13.13
CA GLU A 77 -10.03 6.18 12.06
C GLU A 77 -11.47 6.01 11.56
N GLY A 78 -11.88 4.75 11.34
CA GLY A 78 -13.23 4.43 10.94
C GLY A 78 -14.28 4.82 12.00
N ILE A 79 -14.03 4.55 13.28
CA ILE A 79 -14.89 4.97 14.38
C ILE A 79 -14.99 6.50 14.43
N ALA A 80 -13.84 7.20 14.38
CA ALA A 80 -13.80 8.65 14.40
C ALA A 80 -14.60 9.27 13.23
N ASP A 81 -14.39 8.76 12.01
CA ASP A 81 -15.08 9.23 10.80
C ASP A 81 -16.60 8.97 10.87
N LYS A 82 -17.00 7.75 11.24
CA LYS A 82 -18.42 7.38 11.24
C LYS A 82 -19.23 8.05 12.36
N LEU A 83 -18.60 8.29 13.49
CA LEU A 83 -19.25 8.94 14.64
C LEU A 83 -19.00 10.46 14.70
N GLY A 84 -18.21 11.03 13.78
CA GLY A 84 -17.91 12.45 13.75
C GLY A 84 -17.05 12.93 14.92
N ILE A 85 -16.21 12.05 15.48
CA ILE A 85 -15.31 12.35 16.60
C ILE A 85 -13.95 12.74 16.07
N ASN A 86 -13.30 13.75 16.65
CA ASN A 86 -11.93 14.08 16.27
C ASN A 86 -10.97 12.92 16.57
N LEU A 87 -10.25 12.43 15.56
CA LEU A 87 -9.39 11.27 15.65
C LEU A 87 -8.29 11.41 16.71
N ALA A 88 -7.60 12.56 16.77
CA ALA A 88 -6.52 12.76 17.72
C ALA A 88 -7.05 12.76 19.18
N TYR A 89 -8.25 13.30 19.37
CA TYR A 89 -8.93 13.26 20.65
C TYR A 89 -9.33 11.84 21.02
N LEU A 90 -9.96 11.10 20.10
CA LEU A 90 -10.37 9.71 20.31
C LEU A 90 -9.19 8.81 20.69
N ARG A 91 -8.07 8.90 19.97
CA ARG A 91 -6.85 8.15 20.27
C ARG A 91 -6.25 8.50 21.63
N ARG A 92 -6.23 9.79 21.96
CA ARG A 92 -5.75 10.23 23.29
C ARG A 92 -6.61 9.67 24.42
N LEU A 93 -7.93 9.65 24.27
CA LEU A 93 -8.83 9.06 25.25
C LEU A 93 -8.55 7.57 25.41
N ARG A 94 -8.50 6.83 24.30
CA ARG A 94 -8.24 5.38 24.37
C ARG A 94 -6.92 5.04 25.06
N ALA A 95 -5.88 5.82 24.84
CA ALA A 95 -4.56 5.59 25.41
C ALA A 95 -4.46 5.97 26.91
N SER A 96 -5.24 6.93 27.42
CA SER A 96 -5.05 7.51 28.74
C SER A 96 -6.31 7.55 29.63
N ARG A 97 -7.48 7.45 29.05
CA ARG A 97 -8.79 7.56 29.70
C ARG A 97 -9.81 6.71 28.95
N SER A 98 -9.66 5.37 29.03
CA SER A 98 -10.56 4.40 28.39
C SER A 98 -12.02 4.60 28.80
N ASP A 99 -12.27 5.00 30.05
CA ASP A 99 -13.59 5.34 30.55
C ASP A 99 -14.28 6.48 29.74
N LEU A 100 -13.53 7.51 29.36
CA LEU A 100 -14.05 8.60 28.52
C LEU A 100 -14.15 8.19 27.05
N TRP A 101 -13.28 7.31 26.57
CA TRP A 101 -13.39 6.75 25.24
C TRP A 101 -14.69 5.94 25.12
N ASP A 102 -14.96 5.06 26.09
CA ASP A 102 -16.18 4.27 26.14
C ASP A 102 -17.42 5.16 26.18
N ALA A 103 -17.42 6.16 27.07
CA ALA A 103 -18.54 7.08 27.17
C ALA A 103 -18.83 7.85 25.86
N ASN A 104 -17.76 8.31 25.16
CA ASN A 104 -17.93 9.01 23.88
C ASN A 104 -18.48 8.08 22.79
N VAL A 105 -17.85 6.91 22.60
CA VAL A 105 -18.27 5.98 21.54
C VAL A 105 -19.69 5.46 21.79
N ASN A 106 -19.99 5.03 23.02
CA ASN A 106 -21.32 4.56 23.39
C ASN A 106 -22.39 5.65 23.30
N GLY A 107 -22.05 6.88 23.70
CA GLY A 107 -22.96 8.01 23.60
C GLY A 107 -23.44 8.28 22.17
N TRP A 108 -22.54 8.14 21.18
CA TRP A 108 -22.91 8.28 19.78
C TRP A 108 -23.62 7.05 19.20
N LEU A 109 -23.25 5.85 19.62
CA LEU A 109 -23.89 4.62 19.12
C LEU A 109 -25.27 4.39 19.70
N HIS A 110 -25.46 4.63 21.01
CA HIS A 110 -26.66 4.26 21.75
C HIS A 110 -27.53 5.45 22.10
N GLY A 111 -27.02 6.69 21.96
CA GLY A 111 -27.73 7.87 22.41
C GLY A 111 -27.89 7.95 23.93
N ASP A 112 -28.75 8.83 24.35
CA ASP A 112 -29.21 8.95 25.74
C ASP A 112 -30.71 9.29 25.74
N GLN A 113 -31.54 8.28 25.96
CA GLN A 113 -33.01 8.44 25.93
C GLN A 113 -33.50 9.40 27.03
N LEU A 114 -32.81 9.44 28.19
CA LEU A 114 -33.21 10.37 29.29
C LEU A 114 -32.92 11.81 28.95
N ALA A 115 -31.84 12.05 28.20
CA ALA A 115 -31.47 13.39 27.72
C ALA A 115 -32.12 13.73 26.36
N GLY A 116 -32.90 12.82 25.78
CA GLY A 116 -33.63 13.04 24.51
C GLY A 116 -32.74 12.81 23.26
N TYR A 117 -31.59 12.19 23.36
CA TYR A 117 -30.74 11.85 22.22
C TYR A 117 -31.05 10.43 21.72
N PRO A 118 -31.49 10.25 20.46
CA PRO A 118 -31.77 8.92 19.91
C PRO A 118 -30.50 8.12 19.70
N ALA A 119 -30.62 6.80 19.73
CA ALA A 119 -29.58 5.90 19.28
C ALA A 119 -29.32 6.07 17.77
N ASP A 120 -28.10 5.74 17.34
CA ASP A 120 -27.76 5.68 15.92
C ASP A 120 -28.51 4.51 15.25
N GLU A 121 -29.27 4.81 14.19
CA GLU A 121 -30.04 3.82 13.44
C GLU A 121 -29.22 3.14 12.34
N ARG A 122 -27.98 3.57 12.12
CA ARG A 122 -27.11 3.02 11.08
C ARG A 122 -26.63 1.61 11.45
N ARG A 123 -26.17 0.93 10.41
CA ARG A 123 -25.43 -0.30 10.52
C ARG A 123 -24.02 -0.08 10.05
N PHE A 124 -23.10 -0.82 10.64
CA PHE A 124 -21.67 -0.73 10.32
C PHE A 124 -21.14 -2.10 9.96
N LEU A 125 -20.32 -2.16 8.92
CA LEU A 125 -19.48 -3.29 8.63
C LEU A 125 -18.26 -3.22 9.54
N VAL A 126 -18.16 -4.15 10.47
CA VAL A 126 -16.98 -4.31 11.34
C VAL A 126 -16.16 -5.49 10.84
N ARG A 127 -14.91 -5.23 10.45
CA ARG A 127 -13.99 -6.27 10.03
C ARG A 127 -13.16 -6.73 11.22
N LEU A 128 -13.15 -8.02 11.48
CA LEU A 128 -12.61 -8.61 12.68
C LEU A 128 -11.61 -9.73 12.35
N PHE A 129 -10.67 -9.94 13.26
CA PHE A 129 -10.02 -11.23 13.43
C PHE A 129 -10.45 -11.84 14.78
N GLN A 130 -10.83 -13.10 14.73
CA GLN A 130 -11.13 -13.87 15.94
C GLN A 130 -9.89 -13.97 16.83
N ALA A 131 -10.14 -14.01 18.14
CA ALA A 131 -9.09 -14.26 19.12
C ALA A 131 -8.44 -15.64 18.91
N GLU A 132 -7.14 -15.70 19.14
CA GLU A 132 -6.45 -16.98 19.30
C GLU A 132 -6.55 -17.39 20.78
N ARG A 133 -7.37 -18.41 21.08
CA ARG A 133 -7.53 -18.97 22.43
C ARG A 133 -7.89 -17.93 23.50
N ASP A 134 -9.12 -17.79 23.84
CA ASP A 134 -9.69 -16.99 24.98
C ASP A 134 -9.14 -15.56 25.19
N GLY A 135 -8.49 -15.01 24.17
CA GLY A 135 -7.92 -13.66 24.17
C GLY A 135 -8.84 -12.62 23.53
N LEU A 136 -8.32 -11.41 23.39
CA LEU A 136 -8.95 -10.34 22.63
C LEU A 136 -8.82 -10.61 21.13
N GLY A 137 -9.92 -10.46 20.39
CA GLY A 137 -9.88 -10.36 18.94
C GLY A 137 -9.31 -9.02 18.48
N VAL A 138 -9.25 -8.82 17.19
CA VAL A 138 -8.78 -7.55 16.58
C VAL A 138 -9.90 -6.97 15.74
N ALA A 139 -10.30 -5.72 16.02
CA ALA A 139 -11.15 -4.93 15.13
C ALA A 139 -10.26 -4.19 14.12
N ARG A 140 -10.30 -4.64 12.87
CA ARG A 140 -9.42 -4.14 11.80
C ARG A 140 -9.94 -2.89 11.15
N ALA A 141 -11.26 -2.78 11.01
CA ALA A 141 -11.92 -1.62 10.41
C ALA A 141 -13.35 -1.46 10.89
N PHE A 142 -13.83 -0.23 10.87
CA PHE A 142 -15.19 0.17 11.16
C PHE A 142 -15.73 0.98 9.97
N LEU A 143 -16.55 0.36 9.13
CA LEU A 143 -16.91 0.85 7.81
C LEU A 143 -18.44 1.01 7.66
N SER A 144 -18.87 1.67 6.58
CA SER A 144 -20.29 1.68 6.23
C SER A 144 -20.75 0.29 5.80
N ASP A 145 -22.02 -0.01 6.00
CA ASP A 145 -22.67 -1.26 5.58
C ASP A 145 -22.71 -1.45 4.04
N SER A 146 -22.38 -0.41 3.30
CA SER A 146 -22.29 -0.45 1.83
C SER A 146 -20.87 -0.74 1.30
N TYR A 147 -19.87 -0.86 2.18
CA TYR A 147 -18.51 -1.14 1.74
C TYR A 147 -18.38 -2.56 1.20
N LYS A 148 -17.83 -2.68 0.00
CA LYS A 148 -17.55 -3.95 -0.64
C LYS A 148 -16.16 -4.44 -0.32
N VAL A 149 -16.07 -5.58 0.32
CA VAL A 149 -14.80 -6.20 0.69
C VAL A 149 -14.20 -6.95 -0.50
N ILE A 150 -12.95 -6.66 -0.82
CA ILE A 150 -12.09 -7.49 -1.67
C ILE A 150 -10.88 -7.88 -0.83
N ASP A 151 -10.76 -9.17 -0.54
CA ASP A 151 -9.67 -9.67 0.31
C ASP A 151 -8.32 -9.62 -0.39
N ASN A 152 -7.26 -9.34 0.38
CA ASN A 152 -5.90 -9.28 -0.13
C ASN A 152 -5.47 -10.56 -0.83
N LEU A 153 -5.80 -11.72 -0.26
CA LEU A 153 -5.46 -13.01 -0.87
C LEU A 153 -6.16 -13.19 -2.22
N ASP A 154 -7.46 -12.92 -2.28
CA ASP A 154 -8.25 -13.09 -3.49
C ASP A 154 -7.84 -12.08 -4.57
N ALA A 155 -7.60 -10.82 -4.18
CA ALA A 155 -7.08 -9.78 -5.07
C ALA A 155 -5.69 -10.16 -5.64
N LEU A 156 -4.79 -10.66 -4.78
CA LEU A 156 -3.47 -11.11 -5.20
C LEU A 156 -3.57 -12.28 -6.17
N MET A 157 -4.36 -13.32 -5.85
CA MET A 157 -4.50 -14.51 -6.70
C MET A 157 -5.14 -14.18 -8.06
N ALA A 158 -6.19 -13.34 -8.08
CA ALA A 158 -6.80 -12.88 -9.33
C ALA A 158 -5.82 -12.07 -10.18
N THR A 159 -4.98 -11.24 -9.55
CA THR A 159 -3.96 -10.47 -10.26
C THR A 159 -2.86 -11.37 -10.81
N LEU A 160 -2.39 -12.37 -10.05
CA LEU A 160 -1.42 -13.37 -10.53
C LEU A 160 -1.95 -14.11 -11.76
N GLU A 161 -3.22 -14.48 -11.75
CA GLU A 161 -3.85 -15.11 -12.92
C GLU A 161 -3.90 -14.17 -14.13
N GLY A 162 -4.18 -12.87 -13.90
CA GLY A 162 -4.13 -11.86 -14.97
C GLY A 162 -2.71 -11.69 -15.55
N ILE A 163 -1.68 -11.68 -14.70
CA ILE A 163 -0.27 -11.67 -15.13
C ILE A 163 0.05 -12.89 -15.99
N ARG A 164 -0.35 -14.07 -15.53
CA ARG A 164 -0.16 -15.32 -16.28
C ARG A 164 -0.82 -15.29 -17.66
N GLN A 165 -2.05 -14.74 -17.73
CA GLN A 165 -2.78 -14.60 -19.00
C GLN A 165 -2.15 -13.57 -19.94
N ALA A 166 -1.48 -12.54 -19.40
CA ALA A 166 -0.75 -11.58 -20.22
C ALA A 166 0.50 -12.18 -20.90
N GLY A 167 1.01 -13.30 -20.39
CA GLY A 167 2.13 -14.04 -20.98
C GLY A 167 3.47 -13.33 -20.90
N THR A 168 3.63 -12.35 -20.01
CA THR A 168 4.88 -11.63 -19.79
C THR A 168 5.60 -12.20 -18.58
N ASP A 169 6.87 -12.54 -18.74
CA ASP A 169 7.70 -12.97 -17.61
C ASP A 169 7.96 -11.83 -16.66
N VAL A 170 7.66 -12.05 -15.39
CA VAL A 170 7.81 -11.07 -14.33
C VAL A 170 8.48 -11.68 -13.09
N GLU A 171 9.12 -10.81 -12.30
CA GLU A 171 9.69 -11.14 -11.01
C GLU A 171 9.04 -10.27 -9.93
N PHE A 172 8.86 -10.84 -8.73
CA PHE A 172 8.43 -10.09 -7.57
C PHE A 172 9.64 -9.46 -6.88
N ASP A 173 9.61 -8.13 -6.77
CA ASP A 173 10.65 -7.31 -6.16
C ASP A 173 10.40 -7.08 -4.65
N GLY A 174 9.46 -7.81 -4.09
CA GLY A 174 9.05 -7.78 -2.69
C GLY A 174 7.56 -7.48 -2.51
N LEU A 175 7.02 -8.00 -1.42
CA LEU A 175 5.66 -7.76 -0.99
C LEU A 175 5.66 -7.14 0.41
N ASP A 176 4.83 -6.13 0.60
CA ASP A 176 4.65 -5.44 1.88
C ASP A 176 3.19 -5.57 2.33
N LEU A 177 2.99 -5.77 3.61
CA LEU A 177 1.68 -5.80 4.23
C LEU A 177 1.67 -4.89 5.45
N THR A 178 0.71 -3.98 5.50
CA THR A 178 0.48 -3.09 6.64
C THR A 178 -0.89 -3.37 7.25
N GLU A 179 -1.25 -2.65 8.31
CA GLU A 179 -2.62 -2.67 8.81
C GLU A 179 -3.62 -2.11 7.78
N ARG A 180 -3.14 -1.29 6.81
CA ARG A 180 -3.93 -0.59 5.81
C ARG A 180 -4.02 -1.32 4.49
N ARG A 181 -2.87 -1.75 3.95
CA ARG A 181 -2.73 -2.19 2.56
C ARG A 181 -1.78 -3.35 2.38
N LEU A 182 -2.06 -4.10 1.33
CA LEU A 182 -1.10 -4.98 0.68
C LEU A 182 -0.47 -4.23 -0.50
N TYR A 183 0.84 -4.37 -0.66
CA TYR A 183 1.58 -3.96 -1.85
C TYR A 183 2.37 -5.13 -2.39
N ALA A 184 2.34 -5.32 -3.71
CA ALA A 184 3.22 -6.27 -4.38
C ALA A 184 3.94 -5.56 -5.53
N ARG A 185 5.26 -5.48 -5.43
CA ARG A 185 6.12 -4.86 -6.44
C ARG A 185 6.54 -5.90 -7.44
N VAL A 186 6.31 -5.59 -8.71
CA VAL A 186 6.60 -6.48 -9.84
C VAL A 186 7.49 -5.77 -10.83
N VAL A 187 8.42 -6.49 -11.41
CA VAL A 187 9.31 -6.01 -12.47
C VAL A 187 9.38 -7.02 -13.61
N ALA A 188 9.52 -6.52 -14.84
CA ALA A 188 9.70 -7.33 -16.04
C ALA A 188 11.13 -7.10 -16.60
N PRO A 189 12.10 -7.98 -16.31
CA PRO A 189 13.48 -7.79 -16.76
C PRO A 189 13.69 -7.79 -18.28
N SER A 190 12.74 -8.39 -19.01
CA SER A 190 12.74 -8.40 -20.47
C SER A 190 12.30 -7.05 -21.09
N VAL A 191 11.57 -6.20 -20.32
CA VAL A 191 11.05 -4.92 -20.79
C VAL A 191 11.88 -3.79 -20.19
N ARG A 192 12.76 -3.20 -21.03
CA ARG A 192 13.78 -2.28 -20.56
C ARG A 192 14.04 -1.15 -21.54
N ALA A 193 14.57 -0.03 -21.03
CA ALA A 193 15.00 1.11 -21.81
C ALA A 193 16.27 1.73 -21.20
N LEU A 194 17.02 2.45 -22.04
CA LEU A 194 18.13 3.26 -21.57
C LEU A 194 17.62 4.65 -21.18
N ALA A 195 18.19 5.18 -20.10
CA ALA A 195 17.87 6.50 -19.56
C ALA A 195 19.16 7.25 -19.18
N PRO A 196 20.01 7.63 -20.19
CA PRO A 196 21.31 8.19 -19.90
C PRO A 196 21.22 9.55 -19.16
N ALA A 197 20.25 10.42 -19.46
CA ALA A 197 20.10 11.69 -18.77
C ALA A 197 19.57 11.50 -17.34
N LEU A 198 18.68 10.54 -17.15
CA LEU A 198 18.10 10.24 -15.84
C LEU A 198 19.10 9.64 -14.86
N LEU A 199 20.04 8.84 -15.34
CA LEU A 199 20.99 8.07 -14.51
C LEU A 199 22.45 8.49 -14.70
N ALA A 200 22.74 9.51 -15.53
CA ALA A 200 24.09 9.96 -15.81
C ALA A 200 24.82 10.37 -14.53
N GLY A 201 25.90 9.68 -14.21
CA GLY A 201 26.73 9.96 -13.03
C GLY A 201 26.10 9.59 -11.69
N TYR A 202 24.89 9.03 -11.69
CA TYR A 202 24.23 8.60 -10.45
C TYR A 202 24.94 7.41 -9.83
N ARG A 203 25.16 7.48 -8.53
CA ARG A 203 25.73 6.40 -7.72
C ARG A 203 24.71 5.96 -6.68
N SER A 204 24.57 4.65 -6.48
CA SER A 204 23.72 4.15 -5.40
C SER A 204 24.23 4.67 -4.04
N PRO A 205 23.40 5.36 -3.23
CA PRO A 205 23.79 5.84 -1.90
C PRO A 205 23.99 4.71 -0.88
N PHE A 206 23.63 3.48 -1.22
CA PHE A 206 23.74 2.30 -0.35
C PHE A 206 25.11 1.62 -0.41
N GLY A 207 26.11 2.23 -1.01
CA GLY A 207 27.51 1.78 -1.05
C GLY A 207 27.66 0.29 -1.39
N GLY A 208 28.25 -0.06 -2.51
CA GLY A 208 28.58 -1.43 -2.88
C GLY A 208 27.42 -2.38 -3.19
N ARG A 209 26.17 -1.92 -3.18
CA ARG A 209 25.10 -2.57 -3.96
C ARG A 209 25.24 -2.19 -5.43
N ALA A 210 26.46 -2.35 -5.93
CA ALA A 210 26.65 -2.58 -7.33
C ALA A 210 25.78 -3.80 -7.70
N TYR A 211 25.18 -3.75 -8.88
CA TYR A 211 24.61 -4.88 -9.60
C TYR A 211 25.09 -6.22 -9.02
N VAL A 212 24.18 -6.97 -8.41
CA VAL A 212 24.47 -8.31 -7.93
C VAL A 212 24.48 -9.23 -9.15
N PRO A 213 25.64 -9.80 -9.55
CA PRO A 213 25.68 -10.81 -10.59
C PRO A 213 24.79 -11.99 -10.20
N GLY A 214 23.80 -12.30 -11.03
CA GLY A 214 22.73 -13.23 -10.68
C GLY A 214 21.41 -12.52 -10.38
N GLY A 215 21.44 -11.18 -10.30
CA GLY A 215 20.26 -10.34 -10.40
C GLY A 215 19.67 -10.38 -11.81
N ARG A 216 18.81 -9.46 -12.11
CA ARG A 216 17.91 -9.37 -13.29
C ARG A 216 18.61 -9.43 -14.66
N TRP A 217 19.94 -9.23 -14.70
CA TRP A 217 20.76 -9.28 -15.92
C TRP A 217 22.07 -10.00 -15.71
N THR A 218 22.35 -10.95 -16.61
CA THR A 218 23.71 -11.50 -16.69
C THR A 218 24.64 -10.48 -17.34
N PRO A 219 25.94 -10.46 -17.00
CA PRO A 219 26.93 -9.60 -17.66
C PRO A 219 26.94 -9.72 -19.17
N GLY A 220 26.62 -10.91 -19.71
CA GLY A 220 26.50 -11.14 -21.14
C GLY A 220 25.31 -10.44 -21.78
N GLN A 221 24.18 -10.40 -21.11
CA GLN A 221 22.96 -9.69 -21.58
C GLN A 221 23.17 -8.18 -21.56
N ALA A 222 23.76 -7.65 -20.50
CA ALA A 222 24.10 -6.24 -20.38
C ALA A 222 25.09 -5.80 -21.46
N ARG A 223 26.17 -6.59 -21.68
CA ARG A 223 27.14 -6.35 -22.75
C ARG A 223 26.51 -6.39 -24.13
N ALA A 224 25.65 -7.35 -24.40
CA ALA A 224 24.95 -7.45 -25.69
C ALA A 224 24.00 -6.26 -25.93
N ALA A 225 23.37 -5.75 -24.91
CA ALA A 225 22.52 -4.55 -25.00
C ALA A 225 23.35 -3.29 -25.27
N ALA A 226 24.42 -3.09 -24.50
CA ALA A 226 25.32 -1.94 -24.69
C ALA A 226 25.93 -1.93 -26.11
N ALA A 227 26.34 -3.10 -26.63
CA ALA A 227 26.86 -3.23 -27.98
C ALA A 227 25.83 -2.88 -29.08
N ARG A 228 24.56 -3.23 -28.89
CA ARG A 228 23.47 -2.87 -29.82
C ARG A 228 23.24 -1.36 -29.90
N GLU A 229 23.59 -0.66 -28.84
CA GLU A 229 23.40 0.79 -28.70
C GLU A 229 24.70 1.56 -28.96
N GLY A 230 25.76 0.91 -29.40
CA GLY A 230 27.02 1.53 -29.79
C GLY A 230 27.82 2.15 -28.65
N ARG A 231 27.60 1.72 -27.40
CA ARG A 231 28.30 2.22 -26.21
C ARG A 231 29.17 1.17 -25.56
N GLY A 232 30.21 1.63 -24.84
CA GLY A 232 31.06 0.78 -24.02
C GLY A 232 30.28 0.15 -22.86
N TYR A 233 30.71 -1.04 -22.46
CA TYR A 233 30.14 -1.76 -21.33
C TYR A 233 31.08 -1.70 -20.13
N GLU A 234 30.59 -1.09 -19.04
CA GLU A 234 31.18 -1.22 -17.71
C GLU A 234 30.14 -1.82 -16.78
N PRO A 235 30.40 -3.00 -16.16
CA PRO A 235 29.41 -3.66 -15.30
C PRO A 235 28.93 -2.77 -14.16
N GLY A 236 27.61 -2.64 -14.02
CA GLY A 236 26.98 -1.84 -12.96
C GLY A 236 26.94 -0.31 -13.23
N THR A 237 27.26 0.11 -14.46
CA THR A 237 27.24 1.53 -14.85
C THR A 237 26.20 1.87 -15.93
N GLU A 238 25.52 0.86 -16.45
CA GLU A 238 24.54 1.06 -17.50
C GLU A 238 23.31 1.81 -16.96
N PRO A 239 22.90 2.87 -17.65
CA PRO A 239 21.69 3.60 -17.28
C PRO A 239 20.44 2.85 -17.75
N VAL A 240 20.19 1.67 -17.19
CA VAL A 240 19.06 0.80 -17.56
C VAL A 240 17.91 0.96 -16.60
N LEU A 241 16.73 1.11 -17.18
CA LEU A 241 15.44 1.10 -16.49
C LEU A 241 14.62 -0.11 -16.93
N PHE A 242 13.96 -0.75 -15.97
CA PHE A 242 13.00 -1.82 -16.21
C PHE A 242 11.56 -1.33 -16.04
N ALA A 243 10.66 -1.85 -16.86
CA ALA A 243 9.24 -1.72 -16.61
C ALA A 243 8.81 -2.63 -15.47
N GLY A 244 7.84 -2.17 -14.71
CA GLY A 244 7.19 -2.91 -13.65
C GLY A 244 5.86 -2.28 -13.29
N PHE A 245 5.28 -2.77 -12.22
CA PHE A 245 4.08 -2.19 -11.63
C PHE A 245 3.99 -2.54 -10.14
N VAL A 246 3.17 -1.80 -9.43
CA VAL A 246 2.78 -2.09 -8.05
C VAL A 246 1.31 -2.46 -8.03
N ILE A 247 1.01 -3.61 -7.45
CA ILE A 247 -0.34 -4.01 -7.09
C ILE A 247 -0.59 -3.49 -5.69
N SER A 248 -1.70 -2.80 -5.45
CA SER A 248 -2.12 -2.49 -4.10
C SER A 248 -3.59 -2.84 -3.86
N ASN A 249 -3.91 -3.24 -2.64
CA ASN A 249 -5.28 -3.51 -2.20
C ASN A 249 -5.44 -3.14 -0.74
N SER A 250 -6.62 -2.61 -0.38
CA SER A 250 -7.00 -2.38 1.00
C SER A 250 -8.27 -3.16 1.34
N GLU A 251 -8.20 -3.94 2.39
CA GLU A 251 -9.35 -4.64 2.94
C GLU A 251 -10.12 -3.81 3.98
N VAL A 252 -9.57 -2.67 4.38
CA VAL A 252 -10.02 -1.90 5.55
C VAL A 252 -10.54 -0.51 5.22
N GLY A 253 -10.79 -0.24 3.94
CA GLY A 253 -11.36 1.04 3.50
C GLY A 253 -10.32 2.11 3.15
N ASP A 254 -9.04 1.82 3.24
CA ASP A 254 -7.96 2.76 2.94
C ASP A 254 -7.47 2.64 1.49
N GLY A 255 -8.39 2.68 0.55
CA GLY A 255 -8.12 2.67 -0.89
C GLY A 255 -8.71 1.48 -1.63
N ALA A 256 -8.62 1.56 -2.95
CA ALA A 256 -9.11 0.53 -3.87
C ALA A 256 -8.00 -0.44 -4.27
N TRP A 257 -8.40 -1.62 -4.76
CA TRP A 257 -7.47 -2.43 -5.57
C TRP A 257 -6.98 -1.62 -6.77
N SER A 258 -5.68 -1.63 -6.99
CA SER A 258 -5.08 -0.90 -8.12
C SER A 258 -3.83 -1.59 -8.64
N ILE A 259 -3.54 -1.35 -9.92
CA ILE A 259 -2.23 -1.61 -10.54
C ILE A 259 -1.69 -0.26 -11.01
N THR A 260 -0.51 0.09 -10.53
CA THR A 260 0.18 1.34 -10.85
C THR A 260 1.47 1.02 -11.59
N PRO A 261 1.71 1.55 -12.81
CA PRO A 261 2.99 1.36 -13.49
C PRO A 261 4.14 1.83 -12.62
N ARG A 262 5.24 1.10 -12.67
CA ARG A 262 6.48 1.40 -11.95
C ARG A 262 7.67 1.27 -12.90
N ILE A 263 8.63 2.15 -12.75
CA ILE A 263 9.91 2.07 -13.45
C ILE A 263 10.99 1.86 -12.40
N VAL A 264 11.88 0.90 -12.61
CA VAL A 264 12.92 0.52 -11.66
C VAL A 264 14.29 0.74 -12.28
N ALA A 265 15.13 1.52 -11.60
CA ALA A 265 16.51 1.72 -12.01
C ALA A 265 17.37 0.53 -11.59
N GLU A 266 18.08 -0.10 -12.53
CA GLU A 266 18.92 -1.26 -12.24
C GLU A 266 20.04 -0.96 -11.23
N VAL A 267 20.66 0.21 -11.35
CA VAL A 267 21.84 0.62 -10.55
C VAL A 267 21.59 0.57 -9.03
N CYS A 268 20.38 0.88 -8.60
CA CYS A 268 20.07 1.03 -7.16
C CYS A 268 18.79 0.31 -6.71
N GLY A 269 18.04 -0.29 -7.65
CA GLY A 269 16.74 -0.86 -7.35
C GLY A 269 15.66 0.19 -6.99
N ASN A 270 15.96 1.48 -7.14
CA ASN A 270 14.99 2.55 -6.93
C ASN A 270 13.80 2.37 -7.86
N GLY A 271 12.61 2.39 -7.29
CA GLY A 271 11.37 2.35 -8.05
C GLY A 271 10.65 3.70 -8.00
N LEU A 272 10.09 4.12 -9.11
CA LEU A 272 9.18 5.26 -9.16
C LEU A 272 7.84 4.80 -9.71
N GLN A 273 6.75 5.29 -9.14
CA GLN A 273 5.40 4.96 -9.57
C GLN A 273 4.86 6.04 -10.53
N ILE A 274 4.19 5.60 -11.60
CA ILE A 274 3.55 6.49 -12.58
C ILE A 274 2.07 6.56 -12.24
N THR A 275 1.72 7.41 -11.28
CA THR A 275 0.37 7.49 -10.71
C THR A 275 -0.69 8.02 -11.67
N ALA A 276 -0.29 8.69 -12.76
CA ALA A 276 -1.22 9.16 -13.79
C ALA A 276 -1.88 8.02 -14.59
N ASP A 277 -1.21 6.85 -14.69
CA ASP A 277 -1.65 5.72 -15.52
C ASP A 277 -2.26 4.58 -14.67
N VAL A 278 -2.76 4.87 -13.48
CA VAL A 278 -3.27 3.86 -12.53
C VAL A 278 -4.55 3.20 -13.03
N THR A 279 -4.56 1.87 -13.08
CA THR A 279 -5.79 1.08 -13.22
C THR A 279 -6.37 0.77 -11.84
N ARG A 280 -7.64 1.12 -11.62
CA ARG A 280 -8.31 0.94 -10.31
C ARG A 280 -9.64 0.19 -10.43
N ALA A 281 -9.95 -0.62 -9.41
CA ALA A 281 -11.28 -1.13 -9.14
C ALA A 281 -11.73 -0.62 -7.76
N ILE A 282 -12.83 0.13 -7.71
CA ILE A 282 -13.31 0.76 -6.49
C ILE A 282 -14.09 -0.26 -5.65
N HIS A 283 -13.86 -0.29 -4.35
CA HIS A 283 -14.60 -1.09 -3.37
C HIS A 283 -15.99 -0.48 -3.07
N LEU A 284 -16.85 -0.38 -4.08
CA LEU A 284 -18.22 0.09 -3.90
C LEU A 284 -19.18 -1.10 -3.92
N GLY A 285 -20.06 -1.17 -2.92
CA GLY A 285 -21.10 -2.18 -2.79
C GLY A 285 -22.48 -1.57 -2.63
N SER A 286 -23.50 -2.41 -2.58
CA SER A 286 -24.85 -2.07 -2.09
C SER A 286 -24.91 -2.30 -0.59
N ARG A 287 -25.90 -1.68 0.10
CA ARG A 287 -26.17 -1.92 1.53
C ARG A 287 -26.33 -3.41 1.80
N GLN A 288 -25.71 -3.85 2.88
CA GLN A 288 -25.71 -5.25 3.29
C GLN A 288 -26.73 -5.48 4.41
N GLU A 289 -27.28 -6.70 4.47
CA GLU A 289 -28.14 -7.11 5.56
C GLU A 289 -27.35 -7.29 6.86
N GLN A 290 -28.06 -7.19 8.00
CA GLN A 290 -27.47 -7.43 9.31
C GLN A 290 -26.94 -8.87 9.42
N GLY A 291 -25.78 -9.02 10.03
CA GLY A 291 -25.18 -10.32 10.32
C GLY A 291 -23.81 -10.50 9.71
N ILE A 292 -23.36 -11.76 9.60
CA ILE A 292 -22.06 -12.09 9.03
C ILE A 292 -22.09 -11.89 7.52
N VAL A 293 -21.20 -11.03 7.02
CA VAL A 293 -21.11 -10.68 5.59
C VAL A 293 -20.66 -11.87 4.75
N ARG A 294 -21.43 -12.16 3.71
CA ARG A 294 -21.04 -13.18 2.73
C ARG A 294 -21.67 -12.91 1.37
N TYR A 295 -20.84 -12.82 0.35
CA TYR A 295 -21.28 -12.87 -1.04
C TYR A 295 -21.54 -14.30 -1.47
N SER A 296 -22.41 -14.51 -2.46
CA SER A 296 -22.51 -15.80 -3.11
C SER A 296 -21.20 -16.14 -3.84
N ALA A 297 -20.90 -17.42 -3.98
CA ALA A 297 -19.71 -17.86 -4.71
C ALA A 297 -19.70 -17.29 -6.14
N ASP A 298 -20.84 -17.32 -6.83
CA ASP A 298 -20.99 -16.80 -8.20
C ASP A 298 -20.69 -15.27 -8.29
N THR A 299 -21.12 -14.48 -7.31
CA THR A 299 -20.82 -13.05 -7.28
C THR A 299 -19.32 -12.82 -7.06
N MET A 300 -18.71 -13.54 -6.13
CA MET A 300 -17.28 -13.44 -5.87
C MET A 300 -16.46 -13.85 -7.08
N ASP A 301 -16.81 -14.95 -7.74
CA ASP A 301 -16.12 -15.45 -8.93
C ASP A 301 -16.15 -14.43 -10.09
N LYS A 302 -17.30 -13.78 -10.31
CA LYS A 302 -17.42 -12.73 -11.33
C LYS A 302 -16.57 -11.50 -11.03
N GLU A 303 -16.49 -11.13 -9.78
CA GLU A 303 -15.65 -9.99 -9.35
C GLU A 303 -14.16 -10.29 -9.49
N LEU A 304 -13.74 -11.47 -9.08
CA LEU A 304 -12.36 -11.91 -9.26
C LEU A 304 -12.00 -12.06 -10.74
N ALA A 305 -12.92 -12.55 -11.57
CA ALA A 305 -12.74 -12.60 -13.03
C ALA A 305 -12.57 -11.18 -13.62
N LEU A 306 -13.29 -10.18 -13.12
CA LEU A 306 -13.11 -8.80 -13.55
C LEU A 306 -11.73 -8.24 -13.13
N ILE A 307 -11.28 -8.52 -11.91
CA ILE A 307 -9.94 -8.16 -11.45
C ILE A 307 -8.88 -8.82 -12.34
N THR A 308 -9.03 -10.11 -12.62
CA THR A 308 -8.14 -10.86 -13.51
C THR A 308 -8.05 -10.24 -14.90
N ALA A 309 -9.18 -9.89 -15.51
CA ALA A 309 -9.20 -9.27 -16.82
C ALA A 309 -8.53 -7.87 -16.81
N ARG A 310 -8.84 -7.05 -15.83
CA ARG A 310 -8.20 -5.73 -15.65
C ARG A 310 -6.70 -5.84 -15.40
N ALA A 311 -6.27 -6.82 -14.61
CA ALA A 311 -4.86 -7.08 -14.37
C ALA A 311 -4.14 -7.47 -15.67
N ARG A 312 -4.70 -8.40 -16.45
CA ARG A 312 -4.15 -8.81 -17.74
C ARG A 312 -3.97 -7.61 -18.68
N ASP A 313 -5.01 -6.78 -18.81
CA ASP A 313 -5.00 -5.64 -19.73
C ASP A 313 -4.02 -4.54 -19.27
N ALA A 314 -3.94 -4.29 -17.97
CA ALA A 314 -2.97 -3.36 -17.39
C ALA A 314 -1.53 -3.85 -17.58
N VAL A 315 -1.26 -5.12 -17.31
CA VAL A 315 0.07 -5.75 -17.49
C VAL A 315 0.50 -5.67 -18.94
N ALA A 316 -0.38 -6.04 -19.89
CA ALA A 316 -0.10 -5.96 -21.32
C ALA A 316 0.25 -4.53 -21.77
N THR A 317 -0.39 -3.52 -21.17
CA THR A 317 -0.12 -2.11 -21.47
C THR A 317 1.19 -1.64 -20.83
N PHE A 318 1.33 -1.83 -19.51
CA PHE A 318 2.44 -1.26 -18.72
C PHE A 318 3.78 -1.92 -18.99
N LEU A 319 3.78 -3.22 -19.31
CA LEU A 319 4.97 -3.96 -19.68
C LEU A 319 5.25 -3.95 -21.19
N SER A 320 4.64 -3.03 -21.94
CA SER A 320 5.01 -2.82 -23.35
C SER A 320 6.26 -1.93 -23.46
N THR A 321 7.17 -2.29 -24.36
CA THR A 321 8.38 -1.48 -24.64
C THR A 321 8.02 -0.07 -25.09
N GLY A 322 6.94 0.10 -25.85
CA GLY A 322 6.47 1.41 -26.29
C GLY A 322 6.03 2.32 -25.14
N HIS A 323 5.30 1.76 -24.16
CA HIS A 323 4.90 2.50 -22.96
C HIS A 323 6.14 2.95 -22.16
N LEU A 324 7.07 2.03 -21.89
CA LEU A 324 8.29 2.34 -21.15
C LEU A 324 9.12 3.43 -21.84
N ILE A 325 9.42 3.29 -23.14
CA ILE A 325 10.19 4.27 -23.89
C ILE A 325 9.51 5.64 -23.88
N GLY A 326 8.18 5.68 -24.05
CA GLY A 326 7.40 6.93 -23.99
C GLY A 326 7.58 7.65 -22.64
N LYS A 327 7.46 6.93 -21.54
CA LYS A 327 7.63 7.49 -20.18
C LYS A 327 9.07 7.90 -19.89
N VAL A 328 10.05 7.08 -20.27
CA VAL A 328 11.47 7.42 -20.11
C VAL A 328 11.82 8.68 -20.91
N THR A 329 11.37 8.80 -22.16
CA THR A 329 11.61 9.98 -22.99
C THR A 329 11.01 11.26 -22.38
N GLU A 330 9.83 11.15 -21.75
CA GLU A 330 9.21 12.29 -21.05
C GLU A 330 10.05 12.71 -19.84
N MET A 331 10.51 11.76 -19.04
CA MET A 331 11.31 12.01 -17.84
C MET A 331 12.70 12.56 -18.16
N GLU A 332 13.37 12.02 -19.18
CA GLU A 332 14.73 12.43 -19.55
C GLU A 332 14.84 13.90 -19.94
N ARG A 333 13.80 14.48 -20.54
CA ARG A 333 13.77 15.92 -20.90
C ARG A 333 13.92 16.82 -19.67
N LYS A 334 13.47 16.39 -18.50
CA LYS A 334 13.53 17.12 -17.22
C LYS A 334 14.70 16.69 -16.35
N ALA A 335 15.09 15.42 -16.44
CA ALA A 335 16.06 14.81 -15.54
C ALA A 335 17.45 15.47 -15.62
N GLY A 336 17.85 15.94 -16.79
CA GLY A 336 19.14 16.59 -17.02
C GLY A 336 19.23 18.04 -16.55
N VAL A 337 18.13 18.68 -16.09
CA VAL A 337 18.14 20.07 -15.63
C VAL A 337 19.06 20.22 -14.43
N PRO A 338 20.10 21.11 -14.48
CA PRO A 338 21.06 21.27 -13.39
C PRO A 338 20.43 21.87 -12.13
N VAL A 339 20.83 21.39 -10.97
CA VAL A 339 20.48 21.94 -9.66
C VAL A 339 21.67 22.72 -9.12
N SER A 340 21.57 24.05 -9.16
CA SER A 340 22.64 24.96 -8.75
C SER A 340 22.71 25.18 -7.22
N HIS A 341 21.56 25.08 -6.55
CA HIS A 341 21.41 25.29 -5.10
C HIS A 341 20.75 24.07 -4.45
N PRO A 342 21.50 22.98 -4.18
CA PRO A 342 20.97 21.71 -3.73
C PRO A 342 20.09 21.79 -2.46
N ASP A 343 20.55 22.50 -1.42
CA ASP A 343 19.80 22.63 -0.18
C ASP A 343 18.47 23.35 -0.38
N ASP A 344 18.47 24.48 -1.06
CA ASP A 344 17.26 25.24 -1.34
C ASP A 344 16.27 24.44 -2.18
N THR A 345 16.76 23.79 -3.25
CA THR A 345 15.93 22.97 -4.15
C THR A 345 15.29 21.80 -3.40
N VAL A 346 16.07 21.06 -2.62
CA VAL A 346 15.56 19.93 -1.86
C VAL A 346 14.52 20.37 -0.83
N ARG A 347 14.75 21.47 -0.09
CA ARG A 347 13.79 21.99 0.90
C ARG A 347 12.51 22.51 0.23
N GLN A 348 12.61 23.19 -0.92
CA GLN A 348 11.42 23.60 -1.68
C GLN A 348 10.60 22.41 -2.18
N VAL A 349 11.26 21.41 -2.73
CA VAL A 349 10.64 20.16 -3.17
C VAL A 349 9.97 19.41 -2.00
N ALA A 350 10.70 19.26 -0.88
CA ALA A 350 10.18 18.60 0.31
C ALA A 350 8.92 19.30 0.85
N LYS A 351 8.95 20.63 0.95
CA LYS A 351 7.80 21.44 1.36
C LYS A 351 6.60 21.27 0.42
N ALA A 352 6.83 21.33 -0.90
CA ALA A 352 5.78 21.17 -1.89
C ALA A 352 5.20 19.74 -1.94
N ALA A 353 6.03 18.72 -1.70
CA ALA A 353 5.64 17.32 -1.59
C ALA A 353 5.10 16.94 -0.20
N LYS A 354 5.11 17.87 0.77
CA LYS A 354 4.69 17.68 2.17
C LYS A 354 5.53 16.64 2.93
N PHE A 355 6.80 16.52 2.62
CA PHE A 355 7.74 15.74 3.40
C PHE A 355 8.15 16.52 4.66
N SER A 356 8.51 15.81 5.73
CA SER A 356 9.01 16.42 6.96
C SER A 356 10.43 17.01 6.77
N ASP A 357 10.85 17.89 7.68
CA ASP A 357 12.20 18.45 7.67
C ASP A 357 13.27 17.34 7.80
N GLU A 358 13.00 16.33 8.62
CA GLU A 358 13.87 15.15 8.77
C GLU A 358 14.01 14.37 7.44
N MET A 359 12.90 14.16 6.73
CA MET A 359 12.94 13.57 5.40
C MET A 359 13.70 14.44 4.40
N ALA A 360 13.57 15.77 4.47
CA ALA A 360 14.32 16.69 3.61
C ALA A 360 15.83 16.56 3.83
N ASP A 361 16.28 16.45 5.07
CA ASP A 361 17.71 16.24 5.41
C ASP A 361 18.22 14.88 4.92
N GLN A 362 17.41 13.82 5.02
CA GLN A 362 17.75 12.51 4.46
C GLN A 362 17.84 12.57 2.92
N ILE A 363 16.89 13.22 2.25
CA ILE A 363 16.89 13.40 0.80
C ILE A 363 18.14 14.17 0.36
N LEU A 364 18.50 15.26 1.04
CA LEU A 364 19.72 16.01 0.75
C LEU A 364 20.98 15.16 0.91
N GLY A 365 21.04 14.35 1.98
CA GLY A 365 22.13 13.41 2.20
C GLY A 365 22.26 12.36 1.09
N HIS A 366 21.14 11.82 0.61
CA HIS A 366 21.11 10.87 -0.50
C HIS A 366 21.45 11.54 -1.85
N PHE A 367 20.99 12.77 -2.07
CA PHE A 367 21.31 13.55 -3.25
C PHE A 367 22.81 13.82 -3.39
N ILE A 368 23.46 14.26 -2.30
CA ILE A 368 24.91 14.49 -2.27
C ILE A 368 25.69 13.20 -2.52
N ARG A 369 25.31 12.12 -1.87
CA ARG A 369 25.95 10.80 -2.06
C ARG A 369 25.73 10.25 -3.46
N GLY A 370 24.57 10.49 -4.05
CA GLY A 370 24.23 10.08 -5.41
C GLY A 370 25.07 10.77 -6.48
N GLY A 371 25.60 11.97 -6.19
CA GLY A 371 26.55 12.69 -7.01
C GLY A 371 26.00 13.25 -8.32
N GLN A 372 24.70 13.10 -8.59
CA GLN A 372 24.03 13.63 -9.77
C GLN A 372 23.36 14.96 -9.45
N LEU A 373 24.01 16.09 -9.76
CA LEU A 373 23.52 17.43 -9.44
C LEU A 373 22.48 17.94 -10.46
N THR A 374 21.41 17.17 -10.63
CA THR A 374 20.31 17.47 -11.56
C THR A 374 18.96 17.17 -10.92
N ALA A 375 17.88 17.62 -11.57
CA ALA A 375 16.51 17.29 -11.15
C ALA A 375 16.28 15.77 -11.08
N GLY A 376 16.86 14.98 -12.00
CA GLY A 376 16.86 13.52 -11.91
C GLY A 376 17.52 12.99 -10.64
N GLY A 377 18.64 13.61 -10.22
CA GLY A 377 19.31 13.28 -8.97
C GLY A 377 18.45 13.54 -7.72
N VAL A 378 17.67 14.62 -7.69
CA VAL A 378 16.71 14.89 -6.60
C VAL A 378 15.62 13.81 -6.56
N MET A 379 15.06 13.45 -7.72
CA MET A 379 14.07 12.38 -7.79
C MET A 379 14.65 11.04 -7.33
N GLN A 380 15.88 10.69 -7.74
CA GLN A 380 16.56 9.47 -7.30
C GLN A 380 16.83 9.49 -5.79
N ALA A 381 17.14 10.64 -5.22
CA ALA A 381 17.34 10.76 -3.77
C ALA A 381 16.03 10.47 -3.01
N VAL A 382 14.89 10.99 -3.46
CA VAL A 382 13.59 10.71 -2.86
C VAL A 382 13.26 9.22 -2.90
N THR A 383 13.38 8.59 -4.08
CA THR A 383 13.09 7.14 -4.21
C THR A 383 14.09 6.27 -3.45
N SER A 384 15.31 6.75 -3.28
CA SER A 384 16.33 6.09 -2.47
C SER A 384 16.01 6.17 -0.96
N VAL A 385 15.54 7.32 -0.47
CA VAL A 385 15.08 7.45 0.93
C VAL A 385 13.87 6.54 1.17
N ALA A 386 12.92 6.45 0.23
CA ALA A 386 11.77 5.56 0.34
C ALA A 386 12.16 4.09 0.64
N GLN A 387 13.31 3.62 0.11
CA GLN A 387 13.80 2.27 0.39
C GLN A 387 14.30 2.07 1.83
N THR A 388 14.63 3.15 2.55
CA THR A 388 15.13 3.08 3.93
C THR A 388 14.03 3.13 4.98
N LEU A 389 12.81 3.44 4.58
CA LEU A 389 11.69 3.55 5.50
C LEU A 389 11.20 2.16 5.92
N ASP A 390 11.02 1.96 7.22
CA ASP A 390 10.42 0.74 7.77
C ASP A 390 8.90 0.70 7.52
N ASP A 391 8.26 1.87 7.50
CA ASP A 391 6.83 2.01 7.17
C ASP A 391 6.61 1.87 5.66
N ALA A 392 5.94 0.80 5.28
CA ALA A 392 5.66 0.49 3.88
C ALA A 392 4.70 1.51 3.24
N ASP A 393 3.69 2.00 3.97
CA ASP A 393 2.73 2.98 3.44
C ASP A 393 3.47 4.29 3.12
N ALA A 394 4.32 4.77 4.02
CA ALA A 394 5.14 5.95 3.80
C ALA A 394 6.13 5.76 2.64
N ALA A 395 6.76 4.60 2.53
CA ALA A 395 7.68 4.28 1.43
C ALA A 395 6.98 4.32 0.07
N HIS A 396 5.82 3.69 -0.06
CA HIS A 396 5.04 3.70 -1.28
C HIS A 396 4.50 5.09 -1.63
N GLU A 397 4.12 5.88 -0.63
CA GLU A 397 3.70 7.26 -0.83
C GLU A 397 4.85 8.14 -1.36
N MET A 398 6.07 7.98 -0.84
CA MET A 398 7.26 8.67 -1.37
C MET A 398 7.55 8.27 -2.82
N GLU A 399 7.53 6.98 -3.15
CA GLU A 399 7.72 6.51 -4.53
C GLU A 399 6.66 7.10 -5.48
N ALA A 400 5.42 7.26 -5.01
CA ALA A 400 4.33 7.83 -5.79
C ALA A 400 4.51 9.34 -6.07
N GLN A 401 5.29 10.06 -5.26
CA GLN A 401 5.62 11.48 -5.47
C GLN A 401 6.80 11.69 -6.43
N ALA A 402 7.53 10.65 -6.84
CA ALA A 402 8.79 10.78 -7.56
C ALA A 402 8.71 11.62 -8.85
N LEU A 403 7.68 11.44 -9.68
CA LEU A 403 7.49 12.25 -10.89
C LEU A 403 7.18 13.72 -10.57
N ARG A 404 6.37 13.98 -9.54
CA ARG A 404 6.10 15.34 -9.07
C ARG A 404 7.37 16.01 -8.55
N VAL A 405 8.21 15.27 -7.86
CA VAL A 405 9.53 15.75 -7.40
C VAL A 405 10.41 16.12 -8.59
N LEU A 406 10.45 15.29 -9.63
CA LEU A 406 11.17 15.60 -10.87
C LEU A 406 10.69 16.91 -11.49
N ASP A 407 9.38 17.09 -11.56
CA ASP A 407 8.79 18.32 -12.12
C ASP A 407 9.13 19.57 -11.30
N LEU A 408 9.04 19.46 -9.98
CA LEU A 408 9.37 20.56 -9.07
C LEU A 408 10.87 20.91 -9.07
N ALA A 409 11.74 19.90 -9.18
CA ALA A 409 13.19 20.12 -9.21
C ALA A 409 13.70 20.65 -10.55
N ALA A 410 12.93 20.46 -11.62
CA ALA A 410 13.24 20.96 -12.96
C ALA A 410 12.63 22.35 -13.28
N ALA A 411 11.79 22.89 -12.39
CA ALA A 411 11.13 24.19 -12.54
C ALA A 411 12.04 25.33 -12.06
#